data_bf7d7c9688b233fd75703b0311fe6807
#
_entry.id   bf7d7c9688b233fd75703b0311fe6807
#
_cell.length_a   1.000
_cell.length_b   1.000
_cell.length_c   1.000
_cell.angle_alpha   90.00
_cell.angle_beta   90.00
_cell.angle_gamma   90.00
#
_symmetry.space_group_name_H-M   'P 1'
#
loop_
_entity.id
_entity.type
_entity.pdbx_description
1 polymer ?
#
loop_
_entity_poly.entity_id
_entity_poly.type
_entity_poly.pdbx_seq_one_letter_code
_entity_poly.pdbx_strand_id
1 'polypeptide(L)'
;MSTVQVPICAPEESGSSLLEAWFELWLEASSATLGEFARALTRGPRTPLELARWLELVAVRDKPAWSTPHRVVWEGPLARLRDFSSPQPADVVSTLVLPPQAGHDSCIVDYSTDQSQMRTILEAGLERAFALDWVGATASTAHATIEDYIAVVDRAVAHAGGRVNLVGDCQGGWLATVYAALYPERVNTLTIAGAPIDFHAGQAVIHEVLDDLTPGGSLAFYKALVASGGGVLKGEHMLRGFILINPLDEYSRQLELLRNIDDAEHVARYREFEDWFKHTQDIPGAFYLWIVEHLFRDNALISGTLEVGGRAVDLAAIDMPLALLAGASDHITPPAQVFALAEAASTQPQAVRYELASGGHLGLFMGHEALAEKWPSLLSAVAAHSQP
;
A
#
# COMPACT_ATOMS: atom_id res chain seq x y z
N MET A 1 -12.26 25.74 -11.31
CA MET A 1 -12.77 24.35 -11.28
C MET A 1 -13.24 24.09 -9.87
N SER A 2 -14.56 24.03 -9.67
CA SER A 2 -15.13 23.88 -8.32
C SER A 2 -15.16 22.40 -7.99
N THR A 3 -14.29 22.01 -7.08
CA THR A 3 -14.42 20.75 -6.35
C THR A 3 -15.70 20.82 -5.52
N VAL A 4 -16.64 19.94 -5.78
CA VAL A 4 -17.76 19.70 -4.89
C VAL A 4 -17.20 19.01 -3.65
N GLN A 5 -16.90 19.78 -2.62
CA GLN A 5 -16.69 19.25 -1.29
C GLN A 5 -18.03 18.77 -0.77
N VAL A 6 -18.21 17.45 -0.70
CA VAL A 6 -19.25 16.85 0.13
C VAL A 6 -18.80 17.02 1.57
N PRO A 7 -19.58 17.67 2.44
CA PRO A 7 -19.21 17.80 3.84
C PRO A 7 -19.20 16.41 4.47
N ILE A 8 -18.03 15.97 4.94
CA ILE A 8 -17.90 14.80 5.80
C ILE A 8 -18.47 15.24 7.16
N CYS A 9 -19.75 14.95 7.41
CA CYS A 9 -20.28 14.97 8.75
C CYS A 9 -19.69 13.77 9.49
N ALA A 10 -18.88 14.03 10.50
CA ALA A 10 -18.55 13.02 11.50
C ALA A 10 -19.88 12.47 12.06
N PRO A 11 -20.08 11.15 12.19
CA PRO A 11 -21.26 10.62 12.81
C PRO A 11 -21.27 11.07 14.28
N GLU A 12 -22.32 11.80 14.66
CA GLU A 12 -22.65 12.00 16.07
C GLU A 12 -22.94 10.63 16.69
N GLU A 13 -22.46 10.45 17.93
CA GLU A 13 -22.66 9.27 18.75
C GLU A 13 -24.16 8.88 18.86
N SER A 14 -24.64 8.11 17.93
CA SER A 14 -25.85 7.32 18.06
C SER A 14 -25.51 5.92 17.55
N GLY A 15 -25.64 4.91 18.43
CA GLY A 15 -25.31 3.52 18.14
C GLY A 15 -26.16 2.89 17.03
N SER A 16 -26.02 3.38 15.81
CA SER A 16 -26.49 2.70 14.61
C SER A 16 -25.51 1.58 14.30
N SER A 17 -26.04 0.37 14.15
CA SER A 17 -25.21 -0.79 13.77
C SER A 17 -24.54 -0.51 12.42
N LEU A 18 -23.34 -1.08 12.21
CA LEU A 18 -22.67 -1.06 10.89
C LEU A 18 -23.63 -1.42 9.75
N LEU A 19 -24.60 -2.29 9.98
CA LEU A 19 -25.65 -2.68 9.04
C LEU A 19 -26.59 -1.53 8.69
N GLU A 20 -26.94 -0.65 9.63
CA GLU A 20 -27.78 0.52 9.35
C GLU A 20 -27.04 1.58 8.56
N ALA A 21 -25.80 1.88 8.93
CA ALA A 21 -24.93 2.76 8.18
C ALA A 21 -24.69 2.23 6.74
N TRP A 22 -24.52 0.92 6.59
CA TRP A 22 -24.42 0.23 5.30
C TRP A 22 -25.69 0.34 4.47
N PHE A 23 -26.84 0.19 5.09
CA PHE A 23 -28.12 0.28 4.39
C PHE A 23 -28.43 1.71 3.93
N GLU A 24 -28.10 2.71 4.73
CA GLU A 24 -28.24 4.13 4.34
C GLU A 24 -27.27 4.49 3.20
N LEU A 25 -26.00 4.08 3.29
CA LEU A 25 -25.01 4.23 2.21
C LEU A 25 -25.48 3.55 0.93
N TRP A 26 -26.03 2.34 1.01
CA TRP A 26 -26.58 1.62 -0.15
C TRP A 26 -27.79 2.34 -0.76
N LEU A 27 -28.67 2.89 0.03
CA LEU A 27 -29.81 3.67 -0.43
C LEU A 27 -29.37 4.96 -1.12
N GLU A 28 -28.41 5.66 -0.56
CA GLU A 28 -27.88 6.91 -1.09
C GLU A 28 -27.13 6.65 -2.41
N ALA A 29 -26.28 5.64 -2.46
CA ALA A 29 -25.60 5.16 -3.65
C ALA A 29 -26.62 4.72 -4.73
N SER A 30 -27.64 3.97 -4.38
CA SER A 30 -28.66 3.51 -5.31
C SER A 30 -29.47 4.67 -5.91
N SER A 31 -29.81 5.67 -5.10
CA SER A 31 -30.56 6.85 -5.55
C SER A 31 -29.74 7.75 -6.48
N ALA A 32 -28.47 7.94 -6.18
CA ALA A 32 -27.53 8.67 -7.05
C ALA A 32 -27.31 7.94 -8.39
N THR A 33 -27.19 6.59 -8.39
CA THR A 33 -27.11 5.79 -9.63
C THR A 33 -28.33 5.98 -10.51
N LEU A 34 -29.50 5.84 -9.94
CA LEU A 34 -30.74 6.00 -10.69
C LEU A 34 -30.83 7.41 -11.28
N GLY A 35 -30.40 8.44 -10.54
CA GLY A 35 -30.34 9.81 -11.02
C GLY A 35 -29.37 10.01 -12.19
N GLU A 36 -28.19 9.39 -12.15
CA GLU A 36 -27.20 9.48 -13.24
C GLU A 36 -27.61 8.63 -14.45
N PHE A 37 -28.13 7.43 -14.23
CA PHE A 37 -28.74 6.64 -15.32
C PHE A 37 -29.88 7.38 -16.00
N ALA A 38 -30.77 8.03 -15.22
CA ALA A 38 -31.85 8.85 -15.76
C ALA A 38 -31.31 10.05 -16.57
N ARG A 39 -30.26 10.71 -16.07
CA ARG A 39 -29.55 11.79 -16.81
C ARG A 39 -28.86 11.28 -18.06
N ALA A 40 -28.20 10.13 -18.01
CA ALA A 40 -27.60 9.50 -19.17
C ALA A 40 -28.68 9.16 -20.23
N LEU A 41 -29.80 8.59 -19.83
CA LEU A 41 -30.92 8.28 -20.72
C LEU A 41 -31.54 9.51 -21.40
N THR A 42 -31.40 10.70 -20.81
CA THR A 42 -31.91 11.96 -21.37
C THR A 42 -30.93 12.67 -22.32
N ARG A 43 -29.67 12.22 -22.43
CA ARG A 43 -28.63 12.83 -23.28
C ARG A 43 -28.84 12.63 -24.79
N GLY A 44 -29.74 11.74 -25.21
CA GLY A 44 -30.14 11.58 -26.61
C GLY A 44 -29.64 10.28 -27.27
N PRO A 45 -29.58 10.23 -28.62
CA PRO A 45 -29.38 8.98 -29.38
C PRO A 45 -28.00 8.31 -29.19
N ARG A 46 -27.00 8.94 -28.57
CA ARG A 46 -25.69 8.36 -28.27
C ARG A 46 -25.69 7.52 -26.99
N THR A 47 -26.65 7.66 -26.12
CA THR A 47 -26.72 7.00 -24.79
C THR A 47 -26.51 5.49 -24.83
N PRO A 48 -27.10 4.69 -25.75
CA PRO A 48 -26.85 3.26 -25.80
C PRO A 48 -25.38 2.92 -26.10
N LEU A 49 -24.68 3.70 -26.93
CA LEU A 49 -23.28 3.51 -27.24
C LEU A 49 -22.37 3.90 -26.08
N GLU A 50 -22.69 4.99 -25.39
CA GLU A 50 -21.98 5.44 -24.19
C GLU A 50 -22.11 4.39 -23.07
N LEU A 51 -23.29 3.86 -22.83
CA LEU A 51 -23.51 2.79 -21.85
C LEU A 51 -22.78 1.49 -22.23
N ALA A 52 -22.80 1.11 -23.51
CA ALA A 52 -22.05 -0.07 -23.98
C ALA A 52 -20.55 0.10 -23.76
N ARG A 53 -20.01 1.28 -24.09
CA ARG A 53 -18.60 1.62 -23.83
C ARG A 53 -18.28 1.64 -22.35
N TRP A 54 -19.14 2.21 -21.52
CA TRP A 54 -18.98 2.21 -20.07
C TRP A 54 -18.94 0.78 -19.50
N LEU A 55 -19.87 -0.09 -19.93
CA LEU A 55 -19.88 -1.51 -19.52
C LEU A 55 -18.61 -2.24 -19.95
N GLU A 56 -18.11 -1.98 -21.15
CA GLU A 56 -16.85 -2.54 -21.63
C GLU A 56 -15.68 -2.08 -20.75
N LEU A 57 -15.57 -0.78 -20.48
CA LEU A 57 -14.52 -0.20 -19.64
C LEU A 57 -14.57 -0.69 -18.19
N VAL A 58 -15.76 -0.98 -17.67
CA VAL A 58 -15.92 -1.53 -16.32
C VAL A 58 -15.62 -3.04 -16.27
N ALA A 59 -15.88 -3.78 -17.33
CA ALA A 59 -15.77 -5.25 -17.37
C ALA A 59 -14.39 -5.75 -17.80
N VAL A 60 -13.71 -5.05 -18.71
CA VAL A 60 -12.41 -5.46 -19.27
C VAL A 60 -11.27 -4.85 -18.46
N ARG A 61 -10.30 -5.69 -18.06
CA ARG A 61 -9.11 -5.30 -17.31
C ARG A 61 -7.87 -5.83 -18.00
N ASP A 62 -6.88 -4.96 -18.12
CA ASP A 62 -5.54 -5.34 -18.55
C ASP A 62 -4.66 -5.63 -17.33
N LYS A 63 -3.59 -6.41 -17.54
CA LYS A 63 -2.62 -6.61 -16.47
C LYS A 63 -1.80 -5.33 -16.29
N PRO A 64 -1.66 -4.82 -15.04
CA PRO A 64 -0.84 -3.65 -14.80
C PRO A 64 0.64 -3.93 -15.10
N ALA A 65 1.38 -2.89 -15.47
CA ALA A 65 2.78 -3.00 -15.85
C ALA A 65 3.61 -1.92 -15.17
N TRP A 66 4.87 -2.24 -14.93
CA TRP A 66 5.88 -1.30 -14.46
C TRP A 66 6.22 -0.32 -15.59
N SER A 67 6.27 0.97 -15.30
CA SER A 67 6.39 2.04 -16.30
C SER A 67 7.84 2.42 -16.64
N THR A 68 8.75 2.35 -15.65
CA THR A 68 10.16 2.70 -15.81
C THR A 68 10.95 1.51 -16.37
N PRO A 69 11.89 1.71 -17.30
CA PRO A 69 12.76 0.65 -17.80
C PRO A 69 13.52 -0.05 -16.69
N HIS A 70 13.47 -1.38 -16.65
CA HIS A 70 14.11 -2.19 -15.63
C HIS A 70 14.47 -3.59 -16.16
N ARG A 71 15.21 -4.35 -15.35
CA ARG A 71 15.55 -5.76 -15.61
C ARG A 71 15.14 -6.60 -14.40
N VAL A 72 14.59 -7.79 -14.62
CA VAL A 72 14.45 -8.79 -13.57
C VAL A 72 15.82 -9.49 -13.41
N VAL A 73 16.46 -9.27 -12.28
CA VAL A 73 17.82 -9.80 -12.01
C VAL A 73 17.80 -11.04 -11.14
N TRP A 74 16.69 -11.30 -10.50
CA TRP A 74 16.45 -12.49 -9.69
C TRP A 74 14.96 -12.82 -9.67
N GLU A 75 14.64 -14.12 -9.65
CA GLU A 75 13.27 -14.61 -9.55
C GLU A 75 13.19 -15.76 -8.55
N GLY A 76 12.16 -15.75 -7.73
CA GLY A 76 11.87 -16.75 -6.71
C GLY A 76 10.37 -17.00 -6.55
N PRO A 77 9.96 -17.94 -5.69
CA PRO A 77 8.57 -18.32 -5.53
C PRO A 77 7.70 -17.24 -4.85
N LEU A 78 8.32 -16.33 -4.09
CA LEU A 78 7.60 -15.27 -3.35
C LEU A 78 7.82 -13.89 -3.93
N ALA A 79 8.92 -13.66 -4.64
CA ALA A 79 9.24 -12.35 -5.22
C ALA A 79 10.18 -12.44 -6.40
N ARG A 80 10.22 -11.37 -7.18
CA ARG A 80 11.27 -11.03 -8.15
C ARG A 80 12.01 -9.81 -7.66
N LEU A 81 13.27 -9.68 -8.03
CA LEU A 81 14.02 -8.45 -7.83
C LEU A 81 14.16 -7.73 -9.17
N ARG A 82 13.66 -6.50 -9.22
CA ARG A 82 13.76 -5.62 -10.38
C ARG A 82 14.86 -4.60 -10.17
N ASP A 83 15.73 -4.45 -11.15
CA ASP A 83 16.83 -3.50 -11.18
C ASP A 83 16.48 -2.34 -12.11
N PHE A 84 16.33 -1.17 -11.54
CA PHE A 84 16.03 0.11 -12.22
C PHE A 84 17.28 0.99 -12.36
N SER A 85 18.42 0.49 -11.92
CA SER A 85 19.66 1.28 -11.89
C SER A 85 20.01 1.89 -13.24
N SER A 86 20.55 3.11 -13.21
CA SER A 86 21.07 3.80 -14.38
C SER A 86 22.15 2.93 -15.08
N PRO A 87 22.35 3.05 -16.39
CA PRO A 87 23.34 2.25 -17.11
C PRO A 87 24.77 2.43 -16.62
N GLN A 88 25.08 3.59 -16.07
CA GLN A 88 26.38 3.93 -15.45
C GLN A 88 26.09 4.68 -14.14
N PRO A 89 25.61 3.95 -13.09
CA PRO A 89 25.20 4.58 -11.87
C PRO A 89 26.38 5.21 -11.14
N ALA A 90 26.12 6.34 -10.46
CA ALA A 90 27.06 6.91 -9.52
C ALA A 90 27.42 5.87 -8.43
N ASP A 91 28.58 6.04 -7.80
CA ASP A 91 28.96 5.20 -6.67
C ASP A 91 28.23 5.68 -5.41
N VAL A 92 27.02 5.15 -5.24
CA VAL A 92 26.12 5.46 -4.12
C VAL A 92 25.61 4.17 -3.50
N VAL A 93 25.23 4.22 -2.24
CA VAL A 93 24.54 3.10 -1.58
C VAL A 93 23.24 2.79 -2.32
N SER A 94 23.05 1.51 -2.64
CA SER A 94 21.85 1.07 -3.38
C SER A 94 20.58 1.34 -2.58
N THR A 95 19.51 1.71 -3.28
CA THR A 95 18.17 1.86 -2.69
C THR A 95 17.33 0.64 -3.05
N LEU A 96 16.72 0.01 -2.04
CA LEU A 96 15.82 -1.13 -2.19
C LEU A 96 14.42 -0.75 -1.72
N VAL A 97 13.44 -0.86 -2.60
CA VAL A 97 12.03 -0.59 -2.31
C VAL A 97 11.29 -1.90 -2.04
N LEU A 98 10.55 -1.94 -0.94
CA LEU A 98 9.60 -2.97 -0.57
C LEU A 98 8.19 -2.43 -0.77
N PRO A 99 7.53 -2.74 -1.90
CA PRO A 99 6.15 -2.33 -2.13
C PRO A 99 5.17 -3.02 -1.16
N PRO A 100 3.93 -2.54 -1.05
CA PRO A 100 2.88 -3.22 -0.31
C PRO A 100 2.64 -4.64 -0.84
N GLN A 101 2.44 -5.60 0.08
CA GLN A 101 1.90 -6.93 -0.27
C GLN A 101 0.49 -7.08 0.32
N ALA A 102 -0.44 -6.32 -0.23
CA ALA A 102 -1.80 -6.21 0.26
C ALA A 102 -2.84 -6.75 -0.74
N GLY A 103 -2.47 -7.76 -1.53
CA GLY A 103 -3.36 -8.37 -2.52
C GLY A 103 -3.39 -7.66 -3.87
N HIS A 104 -2.49 -6.71 -4.12
CA HIS A 104 -2.35 -5.99 -5.39
C HIS A 104 -0.95 -6.14 -5.98
N ASP A 105 -0.79 -5.75 -7.25
CA ASP A 105 0.50 -5.80 -7.94
C ASP A 105 1.47 -4.75 -7.36
N SER A 106 2.73 -5.13 -7.23
CA SER A 106 3.80 -4.29 -6.68
C SER A 106 4.16 -3.09 -7.55
N CYS A 107 3.66 -3.03 -8.80
CA CYS A 107 3.91 -1.91 -9.70
C CYS A 107 3.28 -0.58 -9.24
N ILE A 108 2.55 -0.56 -8.12
CA ILE A 108 2.08 0.69 -7.50
C ILE A 108 3.22 1.70 -7.27
N VAL A 109 4.44 1.22 -6.98
CA VAL A 109 5.63 2.09 -6.79
C VAL A 109 6.24 2.58 -8.10
N ASP A 110 5.71 2.15 -9.22
CA ASP A 110 6.10 2.54 -10.58
C ASP A 110 4.89 2.53 -11.50
N TYR A 111 3.81 3.16 -11.03
CA TYR A 111 2.45 3.04 -11.48
C TYR A 111 2.27 3.54 -12.93
N SER A 112 2.77 4.74 -13.23
CA SER A 112 2.72 5.33 -14.57
C SER A 112 3.96 6.18 -14.84
N THR A 113 4.08 6.68 -16.07
CA THR A 113 5.21 7.53 -16.46
C THR A 113 5.33 8.79 -15.60
N ASP A 114 4.22 9.36 -15.16
CA ASP A 114 4.17 10.60 -14.38
C ASP A 114 3.94 10.36 -12.87
N GLN A 115 3.68 9.12 -12.49
CA GLN A 115 3.38 8.71 -11.11
C GLN A 115 4.24 7.48 -10.75
N SER A 116 5.54 7.69 -10.60
CA SER A 116 6.52 6.64 -10.31
C SER A 116 7.45 7.06 -9.17
N GLN A 117 7.36 6.36 -8.04
CA GLN A 117 8.29 6.48 -6.93
C GLN A 117 9.70 6.02 -7.36
N MET A 118 9.80 4.97 -8.19
CA MET A 118 11.09 4.50 -8.71
C MET A 118 11.80 5.58 -9.51
N ARG A 119 11.08 6.32 -10.36
CA ARG A 119 11.64 7.46 -11.10
C ARG A 119 12.06 8.59 -10.17
N THR A 120 11.21 8.93 -9.19
CA THR A 120 11.54 9.97 -8.20
C THR A 120 12.81 9.63 -7.42
N ILE A 121 13.03 8.34 -7.08
CA ILE A 121 14.26 7.86 -6.45
C ILE A 121 15.48 8.09 -7.37
N LEU A 122 15.37 7.72 -8.65
CA LEU A 122 16.47 7.92 -9.62
C LEU A 122 16.77 9.40 -9.84
N GLU A 123 15.75 10.24 -9.95
CA GLU A 123 15.86 11.69 -10.12
C GLU A 123 16.46 12.39 -8.89
N ALA A 124 16.34 11.81 -7.70
CA ALA A 124 17.00 12.28 -6.49
C ALA A 124 18.51 11.91 -6.44
N GLY A 125 19.06 11.30 -7.50
CA GLY A 125 20.48 10.89 -7.58
C GLY A 125 20.79 9.53 -6.95
N LEU A 126 19.77 8.80 -6.51
CA LEU A 126 19.90 7.42 -5.99
C LEU A 126 19.88 6.43 -7.17
N GLU A 127 20.90 6.51 -8.02
CA GLU A 127 20.94 5.86 -9.34
C GLU A 127 21.10 4.34 -9.30
N ARG A 128 21.36 3.75 -8.14
CA ARG A 128 21.36 2.30 -7.89
C ARG A 128 20.07 1.91 -7.18
N ALA A 129 19.02 1.63 -7.93
CA ALA A 129 17.68 1.42 -7.40
C ALA A 129 17.11 0.04 -7.76
N PHE A 130 16.54 -0.62 -6.77
CA PHE A 130 15.93 -1.94 -6.88
C PHE A 130 14.53 -1.89 -6.24
N ALA A 131 13.63 -2.74 -6.72
CA ALA A 131 12.35 -2.99 -6.08
C ALA A 131 12.07 -4.50 -6.00
N LEU A 132 11.53 -4.95 -4.88
CA LEU A 132 10.89 -6.26 -4.82
C LEU A 132 9.56 -6.20 -5.58
N ASP A 133 9.27 -7.26 -6.32
CA ASP A 133 8.00 -7.49 -6.98
C ASP A 133 7.43 -8.78 -6.42
N TRP A 134 6.44 -8.65 -5.54
CA TRP A 134 5.84 -9.78 -4.86
C TRP A 134 5.07 -10.66 -5.83
N VAL A 135 5.22 -11.96 -5.69
CA VAL A 135 4.52 -12.96 -6.52
C VAL A 135 3.29 -13.45 -5.77
N GLY A 136 2.14 -13.43 -6.44
CA GLY A 136 0.90 -13.95 -5.88
C GLY A 136 1.05 -15.40 -5.41
N ALA A 137 0.49 -15.72 -4.26
CA ALA A 137 0.61 -17.03 -3.64
C ALA A 137 -0.08 -18.12 -4.47
N THR A 138 0.47 -19.31 -4.38
CA THR A 138 -0.06 -20.54 -4.96
C THR A 138 -0.20 -21.59 -3.86
N ALA A 139 -0.76 -22.75 -4.18
CA ALA A 139 -0.82 -23.86 -3.24
C ALA A 139 0.58 -24.27 -2.71
N SER A 140 1.63 -24.11 -3.52
CA SER A 140 2.99 -24.44 -3.13
C SER A 140 3.63 -23.42 -2.18
N THR A 141 3.13 -22.18 -2.16
CA THR A 141 3.63 -21.10 -1.29
C THR A 141 2.65 -20.72 -0.17
N ALA A 142 1.53 -21.44 -0.04
CA ALA A 142 0.50 -21.19 0.97
C ALA A 142 1.02 -21.17 2.41
N HIS A 143 2.08 -21.91 2.69
CA HIS A 143 2.72 -22.06 4.00
C HIS A 143 3.90 -21.12 4.21
N ALA A 144 4.21 -20.21 3.27
CA ALA A 144 5.27 -19.24 3.47
C ALA A 144 5.01 -18.37 4.69
N THR A 145 6.04 -18.19 5.51
CA THR A 145 6.00 -17.51 6.81
C THR A 145 6.69 -16.14 6.74
N ILE A 146 6.67 -15.40 7.84
CA ILE A 146 7.42 -14.13 7.97
C ILE A 146 8.93 -14.34 7.75
N GLU A 147 9.47 -15.48 8.22
CA GLU A 147 10.89 -15.83 8.06
C GLU A 147 11.26 -15.96 6.57
N ASP A 148 10.37 -16.54 5.75
CA ASP A 148 10.59 -16.66 4.32
C ASP A 148 10.62 -15.27 3.65
N TYR A 149 9.75 -14.35 4.09
CA TYR A 149 9.77 -12.97 3.60
C TYR A 149 11.01 -12.19 4.03
N ILE A 150 11.45 -12.34 5.28
CA ILE A 150 12.71 -11.76 5.76
C ILE A 150 13.90 -12.33 4.97
N ALA A 151 13.90 -13.63 4.66
CA ALA A 151 14.95 -14.24 3.83
C ALA A 151 14.95 -13.69 2.38
N VAL A 152 13.78 -13.39 1.81
CA VAL A 152 13.65 -12.72 0.52
C VAL A 152 14.28 -11.33 0.56
N VAL A 153 13.95 -10.53 1.59
CA VAL A 153 14.53 -9.19 1.78
C VAL A 153 16.06 -9.29 1.93
N ASP A 154 16.54 -10.21 2.77
CA ASP A 154 18.00 -10.41 2.99
C ASP A 154 18.73 -10.77 1.71
N ARG A 155 18.14 -11.63 0.89
CA ARG A 155 18.68 -11.97 -0.44
C ARG A 155 18.73 -10.77 -1.38
N ALA A 156 17.69 -9.93 -1.37
CA ALA A 156 17.66 -8.71 -2.19
C ALA A 156 18.71 -7.70 -1.73
N VAL A 157 18.86 -7.50 -0.42
CA VAL A 157 19.91 -6.66 0.18
C VAL A 157 21.30 -7.17 -0.19
N ALA A 158 21.53 -8.48 -0.08
CA ALA A 158 22.81 -9.08 -0.47
C ALA A 158 23.12 -8.86 -1.97
N HIS A 159 22.13 -8.97 -2.85
CA HIS A 159 22.28 -8.69 -4.28
C HIS A 159 22.57 -7.21 -4.54
N ALA A 160 21.92 -6.30 -3.80
CA ALA A 160 22.09 -4.85 -3.95
C ALA A 160 23.39 -4.29 -3.35
N GLY A 161 24.28 -5.15 -2.82
CA GLY A 161 25.59 -4.75 -2.29
C GLY A 161 25.79 -4.97 -0.79
N GLY A 162 24.82 -5.59 -0.11
CA GLY A 162 24.92 -6.02 1.30
C GLY A 162 24.53 -4.96 2.33
N ARG A 163 24.49 -3.68 1.96
CA ARG A 163 23.95 -2.56 2.74
C ARG A 163 23.17 -1.64 1.80
N VAL A 164 21.96 -1.24 2.21
CA VAL A 164 21.04 -0.49 1.34
C VAL A 164 20.36 0.67 2.07
N ASN A 165 19.91 1.66 1.31
CA ASN A 165 18.83 2.52 1.72
C ASN A 165 17.55 1.71 1.55
N LEU A 166 16.85 1.42 2.65
CA LEU A 166 15.65 0.59 2.62
C LEU A 166 14.42 1.48 2.62
N VAL A 167 13.57 1.31 1.63
CA VAL A 167 12.29 2.03 1.50
C VAL A 167 11.17 1.01 1.61
N GLY A 168 10.18 1.27 2.45
CA GLY A 168 9.04 0.37 2.61
C GLY A 168 7.72 1.13 2.61
N ASP A 169 6.79 0.66 1.78
CA ASP A 169 5.48 1.27 1.61
C ASP A 169 4.40 0.37 2.20
N CYS A 170 3.51 0.94 3.05
CA CYS A 170 2.42 0.21 3.69
C CYS A 170 2.92 -1.08 4.38
N GLN A 171 2.47 -2.26 3.96
CA GLN A 171 2.96 -3.53 4.47
C GLN A 171 4.47 -3.73 4.23
N GLY A 172 5.01 -3.22 3.15
CA GLY A 172 6.46 -3.21 2.91
C GLY A 172 7.21 -2.39 3.97
N GLY A 173 6.59 -1.37 4.55
CA GLY A 173 7.22 -0.51 5.55
C GLY A 173 7.39 -1.17 6.92
N TRP A 174 6.39 -1.86 7.47
CA TRP A 174 6.60 -2.60 8.70
C TRP A 174 7.53 -3.80 8.49
N LEU A 175 7.49 -4.45 7.29
CA LEU A 175 8.44 -5.51 6.96
C LEU A 175 9.88 -4.97 6.88
N ALA A 176 10.09 -3.80 6.27
CA ALA A 176 11.37 -3.10 6.24
C ALA A 176 11.84 -2.74 7.66
N THR A 177 10.93 -2.31 8.53
CA THR A 177 11.23 -2.00 9.94
C THR A 177 11.65 -3.23 10.71
N VAL A 178 10.95 -4.35 10.56
CA VAL A 178 11.34 -5.64 11.17
C VAL A 178 12.72 -6.07 10.68
N TYR A 179 12.97 -5.97 9.37
CA TYR A 179 14.29 -6.30 8.81
C TYR A 179 15.38 -5.39 9.37
N ALA A 180 15.15 -4.08 9.44
CA ALA A 180 16.12 -3.12 9.96
C ALA A 180 16.43 -3.35 11.45
N ALA A 181 15.43 -3.73 12.25
CA ALA A 181 15.63 -4.08 13.66
C ALA A 181 16.43 -5.38 13.83
N LEU A 182 16.27 -6.37 12.94
CA LEU A 182 17.00 -7.64 12.97
C LEU A 182 18.43 -7.52 12.41
N TYR A 183 18.66 -6.62 11.45
CA TYR A 183 19.92 -6.47 10.70
C TYR A 183 20.30 -4.99 10.52
N PRO A 184 20.47 -4.21 11.61
CA PRO A 184 20.72 -2.78 11.51
C PRO A 184 21.98 -2.43 10.72
N GLU A 185 23.00 -3.28 10.76
CA GLU A 185 24.26 -3.10 10.02
C GLU A 185 24.08 -3.18 8.49
N ARG A 186 22.98 -3.75 8.01
CA ARG A 186 22.65 -3.87 6.58
C ARG A 186 21.78 -2.75 6.04
N VAL A 187 21.32 -1.86 6.89
CA VAL A 187 20.46 -0.74 6.52
C VAL A 187 21.25 0.57 6.71
N ASN A 188 21.38 1.33 5.63
CA ASN A 188 22.03 2.63 5.64
C ASN A 188 21.08 3.73 6.10
N THR A 189 19.88 3.76 5.54
CA THR A 189 18.78 4.62 5.93
C THR A 189 17.48 3.82 5.85
N LEU A 190 16.51 4.14 6.69
CA LEU A 190 15.18 3.53 6.65
C LEU A 190 14.13 4.59 6.31
N THR A 191 13.42 4.39 5.21
CA THR A 191 12.27 5.21 4.82
C THR A 191 11.01 4.38 4.89
N ILE A 192 9.98 4.84 5.61
CA ILE A 192 8.67 4.20 5.61
C ILE A 192 7.59 5.19 5.22
N ALA A 193 6.65 4.75 4.39
CA ALA A 193 5.51 5.54 3.94
C ALA A 193 4.20 4.79 4.20
N GLY A 194 3.26 5.43 4.90
CA GLY A 194 1.94 4.85 5.19
C GLY A 194 2.01 3.48 5.87
N ALA A 195 3.04 3.23 6.68
CA ALA A 195 3.28 1.93 7.30
C ALA A 195 2.93 1.94 8.79
N PRO A 196 2.05 1.06 9.27
CA PRO A 196 1.74 1.01 10.68
C PRO A 196 2.90 0.36 11.47
N ILE A 197 3.37 1.06 12.50
CA ILE A 197 4.34 0.56 13.47
C ILE A 197 3.67 0.33 14.82
N ASP A 198 2.87 1.30 15.28
CA ASP A 198 1.88 1.10 16.33
C ASP A 198 0.52 0.90 15.68
N PHE A 199 0.12 -0.35 15.51
CA PHE A 199 -1.13 -0.69 14.82
C PHE A 199 -2.37 -0.20 15.56
N HIS A 200 -2.29 0.10 16.87
CA HIS A 200 -3.42 0.54 17.67
C HIS A 200 -3.46 2.08 17.85
N ALA A 201 -2.46 2.81 17.38
CA ALA A 201 -2.44 4.27 17.49
C ALA A 201 -3.44 4.93 16.52
N GLY A 202 -4.08 6.01 16.97
CA GLY A 202 -5.04 6.77 16.18
C GLY A 202 -6.36 6.01 15.96
N GLN A 203 -7.17 6.56 15.07
CA GLN A 203 -8.47 5.96 14.69
C GLN A 203 -8.37 5.41 13.27
N ALA A 204 -8.00 4.15 13.14
CA ALA A 204 -7.99 3.46 11.86
C ALA A 204 -9.29 2.68 11.67
N VAL A 205 -9.97 2.89 10.54
CA VAL A 205 -11.21 2.16 10.18
C VAL A 205 -11.01 0.64 10.21
N ILE A 206 -9.81 0.18 9.90
CA ILE A 206 -9.49 -1.24 9.91
C ILE A 206 -9.61 -1.87 11.31
N HIS A 207 -9.43 -1.09 12.40
CA HIS A 207 -9.59 -1.59 13.77
C HIS A 207 -11.06 -1.84 14.12
N GLU A 208 -11.96 -0.95 13.75
CA GLU A 208 -13.40 -1.13 13.99
C GLU A 208 -13.90 -2.40 13.28
N VAL A 209 -13.44 -2.62 12.04
CA VAL A 209 -13.77 -3.84 11.28
C VAL A 209 -13.16 -5.09 11.92
N LEU A 210 -11.92 -5.00 12.42
CA LEU A 210 -11.26 -6.11 13.08
C LEU A 210 -11.95 -6.51 14.38
N ASP A 211 -12.31 -5.57 15.22
CA ASP A 211 -12.97 -5.83 16.51
C ASP A 211 -14.32 -6.55 16.29
N ASP A 212 -15.07 -6.14 15.26
CA ASP A 212 -16.33 -6.78 14.89
C ASP A 212 -16.13 -8.22 14.35
N LEU A 213 -15.06 -8.46 13.60
CA LEU A 213 -14.75 -9.76 12.99
C LEU A 213 -13.98 -10.71 13.92
N THR A 214 -13.44 -10.21 15.03
CA THR A 214 -12.67 -10.99 16.02
C THR A 214 -13.26 -10.93 17.42
N PRO A 215 -14.52 -11.28 17.64
CA PRO A 215 -15.12 -11.21 18.96
C PRO A 215 -14.30 -12.03 19.96
N GLY A 216 -13.86 -11.39 21.06
CA GLY A 216 -12.98 -12.00 22.06
C GLY A 216 -11.58 -12.36 21.56
N GLY A 217 -11.08 -11.71 20.50
CA GLY A 217 -9.76 -11.95 19.93
C GLY A 217 -9.66 -13.22 19.06
N SER A 218 -10.80 -13.80 18.67
CA SER A 218 -10.83 -15.05 17.90
C SER A 218 -10.42 -14.81 16.43
N LEU A 219 -9.47 -15.58 15.92
CA LEU A 219 -9.06 -15.56 14.50
C LEU A 219 -9.91 -16.50 13.62
N ALA A 220 -11.03 -17.03 14.13
CA ALA A 220 -11.84 -18.04 13.42
C ALA A 220 -12.30 -17.58 12.05
N PHE A 221 -12.73 -16.32 11.92
CA PHE A 221 -13.14 -15.73 10.65
C PHE A 221 -12.00 -15.74 9.62
N TYR A 222 -10.82 -15.26 9.97
CA TYR A 222 -9.66 -15.21 9.07
C TYR A 222 -9.15 -16.58 8.69
N LYS A 223 -9.16 -17.53 9.65
CA LYS A 223 -8.84 -18.94 9.39
C LYS A 223 -9.83 -19.57 8.40
N ALA A 224 -11.12 -19.24 8.51
CA ALA A 224 -12.12 -19.70 7.56
C ALA A 224 -11.92 -19.10 6.14
N LEU A 225 -11.56 -17.82 6.02
CA LEU A 225 -11.22 -17.19 4.75
C LEU A 225 -10.03 -17.89 4.07
N VAL A 226 -8.94 -18.10 4.80
CA VAL A 226 -7.75 -18.80 4.30
C VAL A 226 -8.08 -20.23 3.90
N ALA A 227 -8.85 -20.96 4.72
CA ALA A 227 -9.28 -22.31 4.43
C ALA A 227 -10.15 -22.38 3.15
N SER A 228 -11.06 -21.42 2.96
CA SER A 228 -11.89 -21.34 1.75
C SER A 228 -11.07 -21.08 0.49
N GLY A 229 -9.92 -20.42 0.62
CA GLY A 229 -8.96 -20.19 -0.47
C GLY A 229 -7.98 -21.33 -0.72
N GLY A 230 -8.13 -22.46 -0.04
CA GLY A 230 -7.21 -23.60 -0.18
C GLY A 230 -5.84 -23.38 0.46
N GLY A 231 -5.79 -22.62 1.56
CA GLY A 231 -4.58 -22.29 2.30
C GLY A 231 -3.96 -20.95 1.95
N VAL A 232 -4.56 -20.21 1.01
CA VAL A 232 -4.17 -18.83 0.69
C VAL A 232 -5.31 -17.86 1.01
N LEU A 233 -5.00 -16.63 1.36
CA LEU A 233 -5.99 -15.57 1.31
C LEU A 233 -6.14 -15.12 -0.15
N LYS A 234 -7.35 -15.21 -0.68
CA LYS A 234 -7.63 -14.74 -2.02
C LYS A 234 -7.51 -13.21 -2.10
N GLY A 235 -6.78 -12.70 -3.10
CA GLY A 235 -6.64 -11.27 -3.33
C GLY A 235 -7.97 -10.56 -3.52
N GLU A 236 -8.98 -11.26 -4.07
CA GLU A 236 -10.34 -10.73 -4.16
C GLU A 236 -10.97 -10.41 -2.78
N HIS A 237 -10.61 -11.16 -1.73
CA HIS A 237 -11.10 -10.86 -0.37
C HIS A 237 -10.46 -9.57 0.17
N MET A 238 -9.17 -9.36 -0.13
CA MET A 238 -8.49 -8.10 0.21
C MET A 238 -9.11 -6.92 -0.53
N LEU A 239 -9.30 -7.05 -1.85
CA LEU A 239 -9.95 -6.01 -2.65
C LEU A 239 -11.35 -5.65 -2.10
N ARG A 240 -12.15 -6.67 -1.77
CA ARG A 240 -13.48 -6.42 -1.16
C ARG A 240 -13.34 -5.69 0.17
N GLY A 241 -12.37 -6.04 1.00
CA GLY A 241 -12.08 -5.33 2.25
C GLY A 241 -11.79 -3.85 2.00
N PHE A 242 -10.91 -3.53 1.04
CA PHE A 242 -10.60 -2.14 0.69
C PHE A 242 -11.81 -1.37 0.14
N ILE A 243 -12.63 -2.00 -0.70
CA ILE A 243 -13.87 -1.38 -1.20
C ILE A 243 -14.85 -1.14 -0.04
N LEU A 244 -14.92 -2.05 0.95
CA LEU A 244 -15.80 -1.94 2.10
C LEU A 244 -15.39 -0.81 3.06
N ILE A 245 -14.11 -0.45 3.11
CA ILE A 245 -13.63 0.69 3.91
C ILE A 245 -14.20 2.01 3.36
N ASN A 246 -14.27 2.17 2.04
CA ASN A 246 -14.85 3.36 1.41
C ASN A 246 -15.63 3.01 0.13
N PRO A 247 -16.84 2.45 0.25
CA PRO A 247 -17.64 2.02 -0.89
C PRO A 247 -18.12 3.18 -1.78
N LEU A 248 -18.22 4.40 -1.24
CA LEU A 248 -18.61 5.57 -2.01
C LEU A 248 -17.57 5.99 -3.03
N ASP A 249 -16.30 5.79 -2.75
CA ASP A 249 -15.22 6.11 -3.71
C ASP A 249 -15.28 5.20 -4.93
N GLU A 250 -15.46 3.90 -4.72
CA GLU A 250 -15.66 2.95 -5.84
C GLU A 250 -16.83 3.38 -6.70
N TYR A 251 -17.92 3.70 -6.06
CA TYR A 251 -19.14 4.12 -6.73
C TYR A 251 -18.98 5.44 -7.49
N SER A 252 -18.37 6.44 -6.85
CA SER A 252 -18.13 7.76 -7.44
C SER A 252 -17.25 7.66 -8.69
N ARG A 253 -16.21 6.82 -8.66
CA ARG A 253 -15.36 6.57 -9.83
C ARG A 253 -16.15 6.02 -11.02
N GLN A 254 -17.08 5.08 -10.77
CA GLN A 254 -17.92 4.52 -11.83
C GLN A 254 -18.84 5.58 -12.46
N LEU A 255 -19.41 6.47 -11.65
CA LEU A 255 -20.26 7.56 -12.13
C LEU A 255 -19.45 8.64 -12.87
N GLU A 256 -18.27 8.98 -12.37
CA GLU A 256 -17.38 9.94 -13.04
C GLU A 256 -16.92 9.42 -14.39
N LEU A 257 -16.63 8.12 -14.52
CA LEU A 257 -16.37 7.50 -15.80
C LEU A 257 -17.53 7.72 -16.78
N LEU A 258 -18.76 7.45 -16.34
CA LEU A 258 -19.94 7.62 -17.21
C LEU A 258 -20.16 9.09 -17.60
N ARG A 259 -19.89 10.03 -16.69
CA ARG A 259 -20.00 11.47 -16.95
C ARG A 259 -18.98 11.95 -17.99
N ASN A 260 -17.77 11.38 -17.95
CA ASN A 260 -16.63 11.77 -18.75
C ASN A 260 -16.25 10.72 -19.81
N ILE A 261 -17.24 9.94 -20.27
CA ILE A 261 -16.99 8.78 -21.16
C ILE A 261 -16.40 9.18 -22.52
N ASP A 262 -16.61 10.42 -22.96
CA ASP A 262 -16.06 10.99 -24.18
C ASP A 262 -14.70 11.68 -23.98
N ASP A 263 -14.26 11.88 -22.73
CA ASP A 263 -12.94 12.41 -22.41
C ASP A 263 -11.91 11.28 -22.43
N ALA A 264 -11.08 11.25 -23.47
CA ALA A 264 -10.10 10.18 -23.68
C ALA A 264 -9.04 10.15 -22.56
N GLU A 265 -8.65 11.32 -22.02
CA GLU A 265 -7.67 11.40 -20.93
C GLU A 265 -8.25 10.89 -19.62
N HIS A 266 -9.48 11.26 -19.29
CA HIS A 266 -10.18 10.74 -18.13
C HIS A 266 -10.36 9.22 -18.20
N VAL A 267 -10.79 8.71 -19.36
CA VAL A 267 -10.93 7.25 -19.60
C VAL A 267 -9.60 6.53 -19.46
N ALA A 268 -8.50 7.09 -19.96
CA ALA A 268 -7.17 6.49 -19.85
C ALA A 268 -6.74 6.38 -18.38
N ARG A 269 -6.85 7.47 -17.59
CA ARG A 269 -6.54 7.47 -16.14
C ARG A 269 -7.42 6.50 -15.36
N TYR A 270 -8.72 6.45 -15.69
CA TYR A 270 -9.62 5.49 -15.06
C TYR A 270 -9.17 4.04 -15.32
N ARG A 271 -8.86 3.69 -16.59
CA ARG A 271 -8.41 2.34 -16.94
C ARG A 271 -7.11 1.97 -16.22
N GLU A 272 -6.12 2.86 -16.25
CA GLU A 272 -4.84 2.65 -15.60
C GLU A 272 -4.99 2.35 -14.11
N PHE A 273 -5.84 3.12 -13.40
CA PHE A 273 -6.14 2.88 -11.99
C PHE A 273 -6.88 1.55 -11.76
N GLU A 274 -7.95 1.30 -12.50
CA GLU A 274 -8.77 0.11 -12.33
C GLU A 274 -8.04 -1.18 -12.74
N ASP A 275 -7.17 -1.11 -13.75
CA ASP A 275 -6.34 -2.23 -14.18
C ASP A 275 -5.38 -2.65 -13.06
N TRP A 276 -4.80 -1.70 -12.34
CA TRP A 276 -4.00 -1.99 -11.16
C TRP A 276 -4.87 -2.41 -9.96
N PHE A 277 -5.89 -1.63 -9.60
CA PHE A 277 -6.68 -1.80 -8.38
C PHE A 277 -7.46 -3.11 -8.37
N LYS A 278 -7.94 -3.56 -9.51
CA LYS A 278 -8.71 -4.81 -9.65
C LYS A 278 -7.87 -6.02 -10.09
N HIS A 279 -6.57 -5.81 -10.33
CA HIS A 279 -5.65 -6.92 -10.57
C HIS A 279 -5.14 -7.47 -9.24
N THR A 280 -5.81 -8.50 -8.74
CA THR A 280 -5.52 -9.03 -7.40
C THR A 280 -4.49 -10.15 -7.41
N GLN A 281 -3.74 -10.26 -6.31
CA GLN A 281 -2.78 -11.32 -6.04
C GLN A 281 -3.12 -12.02 -4.72
N ASP A 282 -3.09 -13.34 -4.70
CA ASP A 282 -3.30 -14.13 -3.48
C ASP A 282 -2.11 -13.97 -2.52
N ILE A 283 -2.37 -14.09 -1.22
CA ILE A 283 -1.37 -13.98 -0.16
C ILE A 283 -1.22 -15.35 0.53
N PRO A 284 0.00 -15.80 0.89
CA PRO A 284 0.17 -17.03 1.66
C PRO A 284 -0.63 -16.97 2.96
N GLY A 285 -1.44 -18.00 3.21
CA GLY A 285 -2.36 -17.99 4.35
C GLY A 285 -1.64 -17.97 5.70
N ALA A 286 -0.49 -18.67 5.82
CA ALA A 286 0.31 -18.64 7.03
C ALA A 286 0.84 -17.23 7.32
N PHE A 287 1.38 -16.53 6.32
CA PHE A 287 1.86 -15.15 6.45
C PHE A 287 0.73 -14.19 6.82
N TYR A 288 -0.41 -14.28 6.13
CA TYR A 288 -1.56 -13.43 6.42
C TYR A 288 -2.09 -13.61 7.86
N LEU A 289 -2.25 -14.86 8.30
CA LEU A 289 -2.72 -15.13 9.66
C LEU A 289 -1.72 -14.65 10.72
N TRP A 290 -0.42 -14.75 10.43
CA TRP A 290 0.63 -14.19 11.28
C TRP A 290 0.50 -12.66 11.42
N ILE A 291 0.26 -11.95 10.33
CA ILE A 291 0.04 -10.49 10.33
C ILE A 291 -1.17 -10.13 11.21
N VAL A 292 -2.31 -10.79 10.98
CA VAL A 292 -3.53 -10.50 11.74
C VAL A 292 -3.34 -10.78 13.23
N GLU A 293 -2.66 -11.87 13.55
CA GLU A 293 -2.42 -12.29 14.94
C GLU A 293 -1.45 -11.35 15.66
N HIS A 294 -0.24 -11.22 15.15
CA HIS A 294 0.84 -10.54 15.87
C HIS A 294 0.84 -9.02 15.70
N LEU A 295 0.44 -8.52 14.52
CA LEU A 295 0.51 -7.09 14.26
C LEU A 295 -0.84 -6.40 14.57
N PHE A 296 -1.92 -6.87 14.00
CA PHE A 296 -3.21 -6.21 14.21
C PHE A 296 -3.81 -6.51 15.58
N ARG A 297 -3.88 -7.78 16.02
CA ARG A 297 -4.50 -8.15 17.29
C ARG A 297 -3.60 -7.83 18.47
N ASP A 298 -2.34 -8.28 18.45
CA ASP A 298 -1.44 -8.24 19.60
C ASP A 298 -0.59 -6.97 19.63
N ASN A 299 -0.52 -6.19 18.53
CA ASN A 299 0.33 -5.01 18.38
C ASN A 299 1.78 -5.27 18.82
N ALA A 300 2.27 -6.48 18.50
CA ALA A 300 3.49 -7.05 19.06
C ALA A 300 4.76 -6.29 18.65
N LEU A 301 4.73 -5.56 17.51
CA LEU A 301 5.88 -4.81 17.00
C LEU A 301 6.24 -3.66 17.94
N ILE A 302 5.29 -2.77 18.24
CA ILE A 302 5.56 -1.60 19.10
C ILE A 302 5.63 -2.00 20.58
N SER A 303 4.93 -3.06 21.00
CA SER A 303 5.01 -3.56 22.37
C SER A 303 6.32 -4.29 22.70
N GLY A 304 7.20 -4.51 21.70
CA GLY A 304 8.49 -5.18 21.89
C GLY A 304 8.38 -6.67 22.20
N THR A 305 7.24 -7.30 21.87
CA THR A 305 7.02 -8.73 22.10
C THR A 305 7.11 -9.56 20.82
N LEU A 306 7.37 -8.90 19.67
CA LEU A 306 7.49 -9.59 18.39
C LEU A 306 8.77 -10.39 18.31
N GLU A 307 8.63 -11.66 17.89
CA GLU A 307 9.76 -12.54 17.57
C GLU A 307 9.65 -13.03 16.12
N VAL A 308 10.79 -13.11 15.44
CA VAL A 308 10.91 -13.70 14.09
C VAL A 308 12.09 -14.69 14.09
N GLY A 309 11.82 -15.94 13.76
CA GLY A 309 12.82 -16.99 13.77
C GLY A 309 13.51 -17.18 15.13
N GLY A 310 12.78 -16.97 16.25
CA GLY A 310 13.30 -17.04 17.61
C GLY A 310 14.22 -15.86 18.01
N ARG A 311 14.21 -14.77 17.22
CA ARG A 311 14.93 -13.53 17.52
C ARG A 311 13.94 -12.44 17.86
N ALA A 312 14.14 -11.75 18.97
CA ALA A 312 13.34 -10.58 19.34
C ALA A 312 13.56 -9.45 18.31
N VAL A 313 12.46 -8.80 17.91
CA VAL A 313 12.48 -7.61 17.09
C VAL A 313 12.48 -6.39 18.01
N ASP A 314 13.67 -5.84 18.23
CA ASP A 314 13.87 -4.67 19.10
C ASP A 314 13.97 -3.40 18.25
N LEU A 315 12.94 -2.56 18.29
CA LEU A 315 12.93 -1.28 17.55
C LEU A 315 14.03 -0.33 18.02
N ALA A 316 14.53 -0.47 19.24
CA ALA A 316 15.66 0.31 19.73
C ALA A 316 17.00 -0.04 19.04
N ALA A 317 17.08 -1.17 18.30
CA ALA A 317 18.23 -1.47 17.45
C ALA A 317 18.29 -0.59 16.19
N ILE A 318 17.22 0.12 15.85
CA ILE A 318 17.15 1.04 14.72
C ILE A 318 17.79 2.37 15.15
N ASP A 319 18.99 2.64 14.67
CA ASP A 319 19.77 3.87 14.98
C ASP A 319 20.17 4.66 13.73
N MET A 320 19.92 4.09 12.52
CA MET A 320 20.18 4.73 11.24
C MET A 320 19.21 5.90 10.99
N PRO A 321 19.54 6.82 10.05
CA PRO A 321 18.64 7.92 9.65
C PRO A 321 17.27 7.42 9.21
N LEU A 322 16.21 8.08 9.69
CA LEU A 322 14.81 7.77 9.40
C LEU A 322 14.18 8.83 8.51
N ALA A 323 13.36 8.40 7.55
CA ALA A 323 12.47 9.23 6.76
C ALA A 323 11.04 8.65 6.83
N LEU A 324 10.09 9.45 7.31
CA LEU A 324 8.74 9.00 7.64
C LEU A 324 7.72 9.81 6.85
N LEU A 325 6.88 9.15 6.06
CA LEU A 325 5.81 9.77 5.27
C LEU A 325 4.45 9.24 5.71
N ALA A 326 3.55 10.15 6.07
CA ALA A 326 2.17 9.82 6.42
C ALA A 326 1.16 10.67 5.63
N GLY A 327 -0.08 10.24 5.54
CA GLY A 327 -1.17 10.96 4.91
C GLY A 327 -2.10 11.57 5.95
N ALA A 328 -2.37 12.87 5.86
CA ALA A 328 -3.27 13.56 6.79
C ALA A 328 -4.71 13.02 6.72
N SER A 329 -5.11 12.52 5.55
CA SER A 329 -6.42 11.91 5.31
C SER A 329 -6.35 10.38 5.19
N ASP A 330 -5.28 9.76 5.70
CA ASP A 330 -5.12 8.31 5.66
C ASP A 330 -5.93 7.65 6.78
N HIS A 331 -7.03 7.01 6.39
CA HIS A 331 -7.91 6.28 7.31
C HIS A 331 -7.50 4.81 7.51
N ILE A 332 -6.55 4.32 6.69
CA ILE A 332 -6.01 2.96 6.79
C ILE A 332 -4.86 2.94 7.79
N THR A 333 -3.91 3.87 7.62
CA THR A 333 -2.73 4.02 8.47
C THR A 333 -2.58 5.48 8.90
N PRO A 334 -3.28 5.90 9.95
CA PRO A 334 -3.18 7.28 10.47
C PRO A 334 -1.73 7.69 10.78
N PRO A 335 -1.38 8.97 10.72
CA PRO A 335 -0.02 9.46 10.97
C PRO A 335 0.60 8.98 12.29
N ALA A 336 -0.20 8.83 13.34
CA ALA A 336 0.26 8.33 14.63
C ALA A 336 0.86 6.93 14.55
N GLN A 337 0.32 6.06 13.68
CA GLN A 337 0.84 4.70 13.48
C GLN A 337 2.21 4.70 12.82
N VAL A 338 2.43 5.59 11.85
CA VAL A 338 3.70 5.72 11.12
C VAL A 338 4.78 6.36 11.99
N PHE A 339 4.43 7.47 12.63
CA PHE A 339 5.37 8.29 13.40
C PHE A 339 5.79 7.64 14.72
N ALA A 340 5.08 6.63 15.20
CA ALA A 340 5.46 5.83 16.37
C ALA A 340 6.87 5.23 16.25
N LEU A 341 7.37 4.97 15.02
CA LEU A 341 8.73 4.48 14.83
C LEU A 341 9.78 5.43 15.39
N ALA A 342 9.60 6.73 15.23
CA ALA A 342 10.59 7.71 15.70
C ALA A 342 10.71 7.75 17.22
N GLU A 343 9.66 7.37 17.94
CA GLU A 343 9.66 7.31 19.41
C GLU A 343 10.25 5.99 19.92
N ALA A 344 10.09 4.90 19.14
CA ALA A 344 10.57 3.57 19.51
C ALA A 344 12.03 3.31 19.11
N ALA A 345 12.51 3.97 18.06
CA ALA A 345 13.88 3.83 17.55
C ALA A 345 14.91 4.61 18.40
N SER A 346 16.17 4.22 18.32
CA SER A 346 17.30 4.94 18.92
C SER A 346 17.91 5.99 18.01
N THR A 347 17.32 6.22 16.84
CA THR A 347 17.76 7.24 15.89
C THR A 347 17.78 8.63 16.53
N GLN A 348 18.88 9.35 16.33
CA GLN A 348 19.01 10.71 16.88
C GLN A 348 17.93 11.62 16.27
N PRO A 349 17.26 12.49 17.05
CA PRO A 349 16.15 13.32 16.55
C PRO A 349 16.48 14.17 15.33
N GLN A 350 17.71 14.66 15.21
CA GLN A 350 18.17 15.43 14.04
C GLN A 350 18.32 14.60 12.77
N ALA A 351 18.37 13.28 12.88
CA ALA A 351 18.45 12.34 11.76
C ALA A 351 17.07 11.78 11.36
N VAL A 352 16.00 12.24 12.00
CA VAL A 352 14.62 11.90 11.63
C VAL A 352 14.03 12.99 10.74
N ARG A 353 13.43 12.58 9.62
CA ARG A 353 12.66 13.46 8.73
C ARG A 353 11.22 13.02 8.71
N TYR A 354 10.33 13.99 8.80
CA TYR A 354 8.87 13.77 8.76
C TYR A 354 8.30 14.53 7.58
N GLU A 355 7.44 13.89 6.83
CA GLU A 355 6.59 14.53 5.83
C GLU A 355 5.14 14.10 6.04
N LEU A 356 4.24 15.06 5.84
CA LEU A 356 2.80 14.83 5.88
C LEU A 356 2.21 15.28 4.55
N ALA A 357 1.65 14.32 3.79
CA ALA A 357 0.91 14.61 2.58
C ALA A 357 -0.56 14.90 2.90
N SER A 358 -1.23 15.70 2.10
CA SER A 358 -2.66 16.02 2.31
C SER A 358 -3.58 14.85 1.95
N GLY A 359 -3.11 13.93 1.10
CA GLY A 359 -3.86 12.81 0.56
C GLY A 359 -4.07 11.65 1.51
N GLY A 360 -4.87 10.67 1.05
CA GLY A 360 -5.08 9.38 1.70
C GLY A 360 -4.00 8.35 1.33
N HIS A 361 -4.21 7.10 1.75
CA HIS A 361 -3.23 6.02 1.74
C HIS A 361 -2.52 5.80 0.40
N LEU A 362 -3.28 5.52 -0.67
CA LEU A 362 -2.71 5.27 -2.00
C LEU A 362 -1.99 6.50 -2.57
N GLY A 363 -2.45 7.71 -2.20
CA GLY A 363 -1.83 8.96 -2.58
C GLY A 363 -0.38 9.11 -2.13
N LEU A 364 0.06 8.36 -1.12
CA LEU A 364 1.45 8.37 -0.64
C LEU A 364 2.42 7.73 -1.64
N PHE A 365 1.97 6.76 -2.42
CA PHE A 365 2.82 5.96 -3.31
C PHE A 365 2.69 6.39 -4.77
N MET A 366 1.48 6.81 -5.18
CA MET A 366 1.16 7.13 -6.57
C MET A 366 0.54 8.54 -6.75
N GLY A 367 0.38 9.31 -5.68
CA GLY A 367 -0.22 10.66 -5.75
C GLY A 367 0.77 11.71 -6.21
N HIS A 368 0.31 12.63 -7.08
CA HIS A 368 1.14 13.72 -7.60
C HIS A 368 1.76 14.59 -6.51
N GLU A 369 1.01 14.97 -5.46
CA GLU A 369 1.55 15.76 -4.35
C GLU A 369 2.70 15.04 -3.65
N ALA A 370 2.49 13.77 -3.27
CA ALA A 370 3.52 13.02 -2.56
C ALA A 370 4.78 12.87 -3.42
N LEU A 371 4.62 12.47 -4.69
CA LEU A 371 5.74 12.22 -5.59
C LEU A 371 6.48 13.50 -6.01
N ALA A 372 5.78 14.63 -6.17
CA ALA A 372 6.39 15.88 -6.61
C ALA A 372 6.97 16.72 -5.47
N GLU A 373 6.45 16.59 -4.23
CA GLU A 373 6.83 17.47 -3.13
C GLU A 373 7.43 16.73 -1.93
N LYS A 374 6.80 15.63 -1.48
CA LYS A 374 7.17 14.97 -0.23
C LYS A 374 8.34 13.99 -0.41
N TRP A 375 8.25 13.11 -1.40
CA TRP A 375 9.31 12.17 -1.71
C TRP A 375 10.65 12.86 -2.04
N PRO A 376 10.73 13.92 -2.89
CA PRO A 376 11.99 14.62 -3.12
C PRO A 376 12.64 15.19 -1.86
N SER A 377 11.84 15.71 -0.92
CA SER A 377 12.34 16.20 0.38
C SER A 377 12.99 15.07 1.19
N LEU A 378 12.32 13.93 1.34
CA LEU A 378 12.83 12.77 2.06
C LEU A 378 14.05 12.15 1.36
N LEU A 379 13.98 11.97 0.04
CA LEU A 379 15.05 11.36 -0.74
C LEU A 379 16.31 12.21 -0.80
N SER A 380 16.19 13.54 -0.71
CA SER A 380 17.35 14.43 -0.55
C SER A 380 18.11 14.12 0.74
N ALA A 381 17.41 13.84 1.85
CA ALA A 381 18.04 13.43 3.10
C ALA A 381 18.69 12.04 2.98
N VAL A 382 18.01 11.09 2.30
CA VAL A 382 18.57 9.77 2.03
C VAL A 382 19.83 9.87 1.18
N ALA A 383 19.83 10.67 0.11
CA ALA A 383 20.98 10.88 -0.78
C ALA A 383 22.20 11.48 -0.03
N ALA A 384 21.96 12.36 0.92
CA ALA A 384 23.02 12.94 1.76
C ALA A 384 23.77 11.88 2.60
N HIS A 385 23.12 10.77 2.94
CA HIS A 385 23.70 9.65 3.68
C HIS A 385 24.15 8.48 2.77
N SER A 386 24.00 8.61 1.44
CA SER A 386 24.23 7.53 0.47
C SER A 386 25.61 7.60 -0.23
N GLN A 387 26.45 8.53 0.17
CA GLN A 387 27.82 8.58 -0.32
C GLN A 387 28.60 7.35 0.19
N PRO A 388 29.54 6.79 -0.61
CA PRO A 388 30.32 5.60 -0.24
C PRO A 388 31.09 5.75 1.07
#